data_ce91be200030a9c61127805b4b798958
#
_entry.id   ce91be200030a9c61127805b4b798958
#
_cell.length_a   1.000
_cell.length_b   1.000
_cell.length_c   1.000
_cell.angle_alpha   90.00
_cell.angle_beta   90.00
_cell.angle_gamma   90.00
#
_symmetry.space_group_name_H-M   'P 1'
#
loop_
_entity.id
_entity.type
_entity.pdbx_description
1 polymer ?
#
loop_
_entity_poly.entity_id
_entity_poly.type
_entity_poly.pdbx_seq_one_letter_code
_entity_poly.pdbx_strand_id
1 'polypeptide(L)'
;SYQRIKRQDVITEPKTKKSNRTIEMPDFLCEEMQDYLRMLYDQKSDERIFTISKSYLHHEMDRGVKETGLKRIRIHDLRHSHVSLLIELGFSAVAIADRVGHESIEITYRYAHLFPSKQAEMANKLSELKKGDNANVSEKP
;
A
#
# COMPACT_ATOMS: atom_id res chain seq x y z
N SER A 1 8.80 8.52 13.69
CA SER A 1 9.35 7.14 13.68
C SER A 1 9.50 6.64 15.11
N TYR A 2 9.08 5.40 15.38
CA TYR A 2 9.19 4.78 16.71
C TYR A 2 10.33 3.76 16.71
N GLN A 3 11.13 3.80 17.76
CA GLN A 3 12.21 2.84 18.05
C GLN A 3 12.25 2.52 19.54
N ARG A 4 12.59 1.28 19.89
CA ARG A 4 12.82 0.89 21.27
C ARG A 4 14.30 0.63 21.46
N ILE A 5 14.99 1.55 22.16
CA ILE A 5 16.43 1.51 22.41
C ILE A 5 16.66 1.32 23.91
N LYS A 6 17.41 0.30 24.30
CA LYS A 6 17.70 -0.03 25.71
C LYS A 6 16.44 -0.07 26.61
N ARG A 7 15.34 -0.65 26.11
CA ARG A 7 14.02 -0.72 26.77
C ARG A 7 13.29 0.63 26.92
N GLN A 8 13.79 1.72 26.34
CA GLN A 8 13.12 3.01 26.30
C GLN A 8 12.51 3.25 24.93
N ASP A 9 11.29 3.76 24.95
CA ASP A 9 10.58 4.12 23.73
C ASP A 9 11.07 5.49 23.26
N VAL A 10 11.59 5.54 22.03
CA VAL A 10 12.11 6.77 21.41
C VAL A 10 11.25 7.08 20.19
N ILE A 11 10.61 8.23 20.21
CA ILE A 11 9.82 8.76 19.09
C ILE A 11 10.64 9.86 18.43
N THR A 12 10.91 9.69 17.14
CA THR A 12 11.63 10.69 16.34
C THR A 12 10.76 11.12 15.16
N GLU A 13 11.03 12.30 14.63
CA GLU A 13 10.40 12.73 13.39
C GLU A 13 10.71 11.77 12.23
N PRO A 14 9.82 11.69 11.23
CA PRO A 14 10.09 10.94 10.01
C PRO A 14 11.35 11.47 9.31
N LYS A 15 12.17 10.57 8.76
CA LYS A 15 13.43 10.93 8.09
C LYS A 15 13.25 11.78 6.83
N THR A 16 12.10 11.67 6.17
CA THR A 16 11.82 12.39 4.92
C THR A 16 10.44 13.04 4.99
N LYS A 17 10.25 14.13 4.22
CA LYS A 17 8.95 14.81 4.13
C LYS A 17 7.84 13.88 3.62
N LYS A 18 8.12 12.99 2.67
CA LYS A 18 7.16 12.01 2.14
C LYS A 18 6.78 10.92 3.13
N SER A 19 7.53 10.76 4.20
CA SER A 19 7.16 9.84 5.29
C SER A 19 6.04 10.39 6.17
N ASN A 20 5.82 11.71 6.16
CA ASN A 20 4.69 12.36 6.82
C ASN A 20 3.53 12.49 5.83
N ARG A 21 2.63 11.53 5.83
CA ARG A 21 1.50 11.46 4.90
C ARG A 21 0.26 10.91 5.57
N THR A 22 -0.90 11.25 5.04
CA THR A 22 -2.18 10.64 5.38
C THR A 22 -2.48 9.51 4.40
N ILE A 23 -2.99 8.39 4.90
CA ILE A 23 -3.42 7.25 4.10
C ILE A 23 -4.87 6.96 4.46
N GLU A 24 -5.74 6.90 3.46
CA GLU A 24 -7.11 6.47 3.64
C GLU A 24 -7.16 4.96 3.88
N MET A 25 -7.85 4.56 4.94
CA MET A 25 -8.09 3.16 5.24
C MET A 25 -9.36 2.68 4.54
N PRO A 26 -9.39 1.42 4.05
CA PRO A 26 -10.63 0.81 3.61
C PRO A 26 -11.63 0.67 4.76
N ASP A 27 -12.93 0.72 4.43
CA ASP A 27 -14.01 0.70 5.44
C ASP A 27 -13.91 -0.52 6.38
N PHE A 28 -13.67 -1.72 5.82
CA PHE A 28 -13.51 -2.91 6.63
C PHE A 28 -12.39 -2.79 7.68
N LEU A 29 -11.26 -2.14 7.32
CA LEU A 29 -10.15 -1.93 8.25
C LEU A 29 -10.49 -0.87 9.30
N CYS A 30 -11.29 0.14 8.93
CA CYS A 30 -11.81 1.13 9.88
C CYS A 30 -12.71 0.46 10.93
N GLU A 31 -13.59 -0.44 10.51
CA GLU A 31 -14.47 -1.22 11.39
C GLU A 31 -13.65 -2.11 12.35
N GLU A 32 -12.72 -2.90 11.82
CA GLU A 32 -11.83 -3.73 12.64
C GLU A 32 -11.01 -2.90 13.65
N MET A 33 -10.51 -1.74 13.23
CA MET A 33 -9.78 -0.84 14.13
C MET A 33 -10.66 -0.25 15.22
N GLN A 34 -11.91 0.10 14.90
CA GLN A 34 -12.87 0.59 15.89
C GLN A 34 -13.20 -0.50 16.92
N ASP A 35 -13.42 -1.73 16.46
CA ASP A 35 -13.67 -2.86 17.36
C ASP A 35 -12.47 -3.15 18.25
N TYR A 36 -11.27 -3.11 17.69
CA TYR A 36 -10.05 -3.24 18.47
C TYR A 36 -9.93 -2.15 19.55
N LEU A 37 -10.17 -0.89 19.19
CA LEU A 37 -10.11 0.25 20.13
C LEU A 37 -11.14 0.11 21.26
N ARG A 38 -12.35 -0.43 20.99
CA ARG A 38 -13.36 -0.68 22.02
C ARG A 38 -12.93 -1.75 23.03
N MET A 39 -12.06 -2.69 22.63
CA MET A 39 -11.51 -3.72 23.52
C MET A 39 -10.37 -3.19 24.42
N LEU A 40 -9.77 -2.04 24.07
CA LEU A 40 -8.74 -1.44 24.89
C LEU A 40 -9.36 -0.68 26.06
N TYR A 41 -9.00 -1.10 27.29
CA TYR A 41 -9.46 -0.45 28.49
C TYR A 41 -8.60 0.78 28.82
N ASP A 42 -9.24 1.92 29.12
CA ASP A 42 -8.61 3.16 29.59
C ASP A 42 -7.47 3.67 28.67
N GLN A 43 -7.62 3.51 27.35
CA GLN A 43 -6.65 3.97 26.35
C GLN A 43 -6.66 5.49 26.25
N LYS A 44 -5.55 6.14 26.59
CA LYS A 44 -5.38 7.60 26.43
C LYS A 44 -5.03 7.96 24.99
N SER A 45 -5.34 9.19 24.61
CA SER A 45 -5.15 9.67 23.23
C SER A 45 -3.68 9.78 22.79
N ASP A 46 -2.75 9.87 23.74
CA ASP A 46 -1.30 9.96 23.53
C ASP A 46 -0.58 8.61 23.71
N GLU A 47 -1.31 7.55 24.06
CA GLU A 47 -0.73 6.24 24.24
C GLU A 47 -0.68 5.44 22.92
N ARG A 48 0.24 4.50 22.88
CA ARG A 48 0.37 3.60 21.72
C ARG A 48 -0.79 2.62 21.66
N ILE A 49 -1.47 2.56 20.52
CA ILE A 49 -2.53 1.58 20.26
C ILE A 49 -1.96 0.15 20.25
N PHE A 50 -0.82 -0.05 19.58
CA PHE A 50 -0.15 -1.35 19.51
C PHE A 50 1.07 -1.36 20.42
N THR A 51 0.98 -2.04 21.57
CA THR A 51 2.07 -2.18 22.54
C THR A 51 2.94 -3.41 22.28
N ILE A 52 2.72 -4.11 21.18
CA ILE A 52 3.43 -5.32 20.79
C ILE A 52 4.90 -5.08 20.48
N SER A 53 5.74 -6.08 20.74
CA SER A 53 7.15 -6.05 20.44
C SER A 53 7.44 -6.57 19.03
N LYS A 54 8.64 -6.24 18.50
CA LYS A 54 9.11 -6.79 17.24
C LYS A 54 9.18 -8.33 17.25
N SER A 55 9.58 -8.90 18.38
CA SER A 55 9.63 -10.37 18.55
C SER A 55 8.25 -11.00 18.45
N TYR A 56 7.23 -10.36 19.01
CA TYR A 56 5.86 -10.83 18.90
C TYR A 56 5.41 -10.93 17.42
N LEU A 57 5.70 -9.90 16.60
CA LEU A 57 5.37 -9.94 15.18
C LEU A 57 6.03 -11.10 14.43
N HIS A 58 7.28 -11.44 14.79
CA HIS A 58 7.97 -12.59 14.21
C HIS A 58 7.33 -13.91 14.65
N HIS A 59 6.95 -14.05 15.93
CA HIS A 59 6.25 -15.23 16.42
C HIS A 59 4.91 -15.44 15.73
N GLU A 60 4.13 -14.37 15.55
CA GLU A 60 2.84 -14.46 14.83
C GLU A 60 3.02 -14.82 13.36
N MET A 61 4.05 -14.28 12.71
CA MET A 61 4.39 -14.68 11.34
C MET A 61 4.77 -16.16 11.26
N ASP A 62 5.57 -16.65 12.20
CA ASP A 62 6.00 -18.05 12.25
C ASP A 62 4.82 -18.98 12.54
N ARG A 63 3.89 -18.56 13.42
CA ARG A 63 2.63 -19.27 13.70
C ARG A 63 1.78 -19.37 12.44
N GLY A 64 1.53 -18.26 11.75
CA GLY A 64 0.73 -18.24 10.54
C GLY A 64 1.33 -19.11 9.42
N VAL A 65 2.65 -19.08 9.25
CA VAL A 65 3.36 -19.96 8.29
C VAL A 65 3.17 -21.43 8.63
N LYS A 66 3.26 -21.79 9.91
CA LYS A 66 3.05 -23.18 10.36
C LYS A 66 1.61 -23.65 10.13
N GLU A 67 0.62 -22.80 10.38
CA GLU A 67 -0.80 -23.12 10.21
C GLU A 67 -1.20 -23.22 8.73
N THR A 68 -0.66 -22.36 7.87
CA THR A 68 -1.05 -22.25 6.46
C THR A 68 -0.18 -23.05 5.49
N GLY A 69 1.02 -23.45 5.91
CA GLY A 69 2.03 -24.07 5.05
C GLY A 69 2.66 -23.11 4.02
N LEU A 70 2.37 -21.80 4.10
CA LEU A 70 2.90 -20.81 3.19
C LEU A 70 4.39 -20.53 3.45
N LYS A 71 5.10 -20.06 2.41
CA LYS A 71 6.50 -19.66 2.56
C LYS A 71 6.63 -18.49 3.53
N ARG A 72 7.57 -18.60 4.46
CA ARG A 72 7.91 -17.51 5.38
C ARG A 72 8.51 -16.33 4.62
N ILE A 73 7.98 -15.14 4.90
CA ILE A 73 8.49 -13.87 4.42
C ILE A 73 8.93 -12.99 5.60
N ARG A 74 9.72 -11.95 5.35
CA ARG A 74 10.06 -10.95 6.38
C ARG A 74 8.86 -10.05 6.61
N ILE A 75 8.75 -9.46 7.79
CA ILE A 75 7.68 -8.48 8.11
C ILE A 75 7.67 -7.31 7.09
N HIS A 76 8.86 -6.86 6.66
CA HIS A 76 8.96 -5.80 5.64
C HIS A 76 8.43 -6.23 4.26
N ASP A 77 8.45 -7.52 3.96
CA ASP A 77 7.96 -8.03 2.67
C ASP A 77 6.43 -7.90 2.54
N LEU A 78 5.70 -7.71 3.64
CA LEU A 78 4.28 -7.33 3.60
C LEU A 78 4.06 -6.02 2.84
N ARG A 79 5.00 -5.07 2.97
CA ARG A 79 4.98 -3.84 2.18
C ARG A 79 5.21 -4.12 0.69
N HIS A 80 6.12 -5.04 0.35
CA HIS A 80 6.33 -5.46 -1.04
C HIS A 80 5.08 -6.13 -1.61
N SER A 81 4.44 -7.00 -0.84
CA SER A 81 3.17 -7.64 -1.22
C SER A 81 2.07 -6.62 -1.45
N HIS A 82 1.97 -5.59 -0.59
CA HIS A 82 1.01 -4.51 -0.79
C HIS A 82 1.25 -3.73 -2.09
N VAL A 83 2.50 -3.41 -2.41
CA VAL A 83 2.86 -2.75 -3.68
C VAL A 83 2.47 -3.63 -4.86
N SER A 84 2.79 -4.93 -4.83
CA SER A 84 2.46 -5.87 -5.90
C SER A 84 0.95 -5.99 -6.11
N LEU A 85 0.18 -6.07 -5.03
CA LEU A 85 -1.29 -6.11 -5.08
C LEU A 85 -1.87 -4.83 -5.71
N LEU A 86 -1.35 -3.65 -5.36
CA LEU A 86 -1.82 -2.39 -5.94
C LEU A 86 -1.52 -2.31 -7.45
N ILE A 87 -0.39 -2.87 -7.89
CA ILE A 87 -0.05 -2.98 -9.32
C ILE A 87 -1.05 -3.90 -10.03
N GLU A 88 -1.35 -5.06 -9.45
CA GLU A 88 -2.32 -6.02 -9.97
C GLU A 88 -3.72 -5.41 -10.08
N LEU A 89 -4.11 -4.59 -9.11
CA LEU A 89 -5.35 -3.82 -9.12
C LEU A 89 -5.35 -2.66 -10.15
N GLY A 90 -4.26 -2.44 -10.86
CA GLY A 90 -4.17 -1.49 -11.96
C GLY A 90 -3.84 -0.05 -11.56
N PHE A 91 -3.41 0.20 -10.32
CA PHE A 91 -3.01 1.54 -9.90
C PHE A 91 -1.68 1.97 -10.53
N SER A 92 -1.54 3.27 -10.79
CA SER A 92 -0.32 3.83 -11.37
C SER A 92 0.84 3.81 -10.37
N ALA A 93 2.07 3.77 -10.90
CA ALA A 93 3.29 3.82 -10.08
C ALA A 93 3.36 5.09 -9.21
N VAL A 94 2.80 6.22 -9.69
CA VAL A 94 2.74 7.47 -8.93
C VAL A 94 1.82 7.33 -7.73
N ALA A 95 0.60 6.85 -7.91
CA ALA A 95 -0.38 6.65 -6.84
C ALA A 95 0.15 5.68 -5.78
N ILE A 96 0.81 4.61 -6.22
CA ILE A 96 1.44 3.64 -5.33
C ILE A 96 2.58 4.28 -4.52
N ALA A 97 3.47 5.05 -5.19
CA ALA A 97 4.58 5.72 -4.52
C ALA A 97 4.09 6.67 -3.42
N ASP A 98 3.05 7.45 -3.68
CA ASP A 98 2.46 8.38 -2.71
C ASP A 98 1.84 7.61 -1.53
N ARG A 99 1.05 6.56 -1.80
CA ARG A 99 0.42 5.76 -0.75
C ARG A 99 1.44 5.10 0.16
N VAL A 100 2.48 4.49 -0.39
CA VAL A 100 3.50 3.81 0.42
C VAL A 100 4.61 4.76 0.92
N GLY A 101 4.66 5.99 0.46
CA GLY A 101 5.65 7.00 0.85
C GLY A 101 7.05 6.67 0.35
N HIS A 102 7.17 6.29 -0.91
CA HIS A 102 8.46 6.17 -1.56
C HIS A 102 9.05 7.57 -1.78
N GLU A 103 10.30 7.77 -1.40
CA GLU A 103 10.99 9.06 -1.56
C GLU A 103 11.14 9.45 -3.03
N SER A 104 11.40 8.44 -3.87
CA SER A 104 11.49 8.55 -5.31
C SER A 104 10.59 7.50 -5.97
N ILE A 105 10.01 7.86 -7.13
CA ILE A 105 9.21 6.95 -7.94
C ILE A 105 10.03 5.77 -8.47
N GLU A 106 11.35 5.93 -8.64
CA GLU A 106 12.26 4.88 -9.07
C GLU A 106 12.22 3.66 -8.14
N ILE A 107 11.92 3.88 -6.84
CA ILE A 107 11.73 2.77 -5.89
C ILE A 107 10.52 1.93 -6.31
N THR A 108 9.44 2.56 -6.78
CA THR A 108 8.26 1.85 -7.30
C THR A 108 8.56 1.18 -8.64
N TYR A 109 9.38 1.77 -9.48
CA TYR A 109 9.78 1.18 -10.76
C TYR A 109 10.65 -0.08 -10.63
N ARG A 110 11.18 -0.42 -9.45
CA ARG A 110 11.77 -1.75 -9.21
C ARG A 110 10.77 -2.89 -9.43
N TYR A 111 9.48 -2.58 -9.38
CA TYR A 111 8.37 -3.48 -9.67
C TYR A 111 7.85 -3.35 -11.10
N ALA A 112 8.59 -2.66 -12.00
CA ALA A 112 8.14 -2.39 -13.38
C ALA A 112 7.73 -3.65 -14.14
N HIS A 113 8.38 -4.77 -13.87
CA HIS A 113 8.09 -6.08 -14.47
C HIS A 113 6.71 -6.65 -14.09
N LEU A 114 6.07 -6.13 -13.03
CA LEU A 114 4.73 -6.52 -12.60
C LEU A 114 3.63 -5.69 -13.27
N PHE A 115 3.98 -4.52 -13.86
CA PHE A 115 2.99 -3.71 -14.56
C PHE A 115 2.60 -4.37 -15.88
N PRO A 116 1.29 -4.53 -16.15
CA PRO A 116 0.82 -5.12 -17.40
C PRO A 116 1.22 -4.22 -18.58
N SER A 117 1.58 -4.83 -19.69
CA SER A 117 1.77 -4.10 -20.95
C SER A 117 0.42 -3.60 -21.47
N LYS A 118 0.32 -2.29 -21.68
CA LYS A 118 -0.88 -1.64 -22.20
C LYS A 118 -0.77 -1.27 -23.69
N GLN A 119 0.22 -1.81 -24.40
CA GLN A 119 0.46 -1.45 -25.82
C GLN A 119 -0.76 -1.73 -26.72
N ALA A 120 -1.37 -2.90 -26.59
CA ALA A 120 -2.56 -3.24 -27.36
C ALA A 120 -3.77 -2.37 -26.99
N GLU A 121 -3.98 -2.10 -25.70
CA GLU A 121 -5.05 -1.21 -25.23
C GLU A 121 -4.87 0.22 -25.76
N MET A 122 -3.65 0.75 -25.73
CA MET A 122 -3.34 2.08 -26.29
C MET A 122 -3.60 2.13 -27.79
N ALA A 123 -3.16 1.11 -28.54
CA ALA A 123 -3.39 1.04 -29.98
C ALA A 123 -4.89 0.97 -30.31
N ASN A 124 -5.65 0.20 -29.58
CA ASN A 124 -7.11 0.10 -29.76
C ASN A 124 -7.81 1.42 -29.46
N LYS A 125 -7.51 2.07 -28.35
CA LYS A 125 -8.07 3.39 -28.00
C LYS A 125 -7.74 4.47 -29.03
N LEU A 126 -6.51 4.50 -29.53
CA LEU A 126 -6.14 5.43 -30.61
C LEU A 126 -6.91 5.16 -31.91
N SER A 127 -7.19 3.89 -32.22
CA SER A 127 -7.98 3.51 -33.39
C SER A 127 -9.45 3.92 -33.24
N GLU A 128 -10.00 3.86 -32.04
CA GLU A 128 -11.37 4.30 -31.73
C GLU A 128 -11.55 5.81 -31.94
N LEU A 129 -10.57 6.63 -31.54
CA LEU A 129 -10.61 8.08 -31.78
C LEU A 129 -10.78 8.41 -33.26
N LYS A 130 -10.05 7.72 -34.15
CA LYS A 130 -10.16 7.92 -35.60
C LYS A 130 -11.52 7.53 -36.16
N LYS A 131 -12.20 6.54 -35.58
CA LYS A 131 -13.53 6.13 -36.01
C LYS A 131 -14.62 7.14 -35.59
N GLY A 132 -14.45 7.78 -34.41
CA GLY A 132 -15.36 8.82 -33.92
C GLY A 132 -15.35 10.08 -34.80
N ASP A 133 -14.19 10.49 -35.30
CA ASP A 133 -14.06 11.67 -36.18
C ASP A 133 -14.74 11.47 -37.55
N ASN A 134 -14.76 10.25 -38.05
CA ASN A 134 -15.43 9.92 -39.35
C ASN A 134 -16.97 9.87 -39.25
N ALA A 135 -17.52 9.68 -38.05
CA ALA A 135 -18.98 9.66 -37.85
C ALA A 135 -19.60 11.07 -37.88
N ASN A 136 -18.82 12.13 -37.52
CA ASN A 136 -19.27 13.50 -37.52
C ASN A 136 -19.14 14.26 -38.86
N VAL A 137 -18.54 13.64 -39.85
CA VAL A 137 -18.32 14.28 -41.19
C VAL A 137 -19.43 13.91 -42.17
N SER A 138 -20.29 12.93 -41.87
CA SER A 138 -21.36 12.46 -42.77
C SER A 138 -22.73 13.13 -42.58
N GLU A 139 -22.84 14.11 -41.65
CA GLU A 139 -24.07 14.90 -41.51
C GLU A 139 -23.82 16.41 -41.76
N LYS A 140 -23.58 16.79 -43.00
CA LYS A 140 -23.92 18.13 -43.49
C LYS A 140 -24.63 17.98 -44.85
N PRO A 141 -25.81 18.56 -44.96
CA PRO A 141 -26.62 18.59 -46.18
C PRO A 141 -26.00 19.44 -47.25
#